data_b374ef52419362a21e8cb6a17c6c501d
#
_entry.id   b374ef52419362a21e8cb6a17c6c501d
#
_cell.length_a   1.000
_cell.length_b   1.000
_cell.length_c   1.000
_cell.angle_alpha   90.00
_cell.angle_beta   90.00
_cell.angle_gamma   90.00
#
_symmetry.space_group_name_H-M   'P 1'
#
loop_
_entity.id
_entity.type
_entity.pdbx_description
1 polymer ?
#
loop_
_entity_poly.entity_id
_entity_poly.type
_entity_poly.pdbx_seq_one_letter_code
_entity_poly.pdbx_strand_id
1 'polypeptide(L)'
;LLVAIGVIAILAALVLSAFSRTKATAQAITCRNNLKQWGTALHLFAADHDDYLPPEGRPTPTAANLNNPNYQAWYIQLPEQMNLPRYRDMPWRTNHLIHPENSVWICPSNPRRCDASSLTNNLFHYCLNGLIDGSGATDHPMPLASIRNPSGVVYLFDSKNLPAVHCDDNHPGNFVHTNLHNHGAQFVFLDGHVARFRNKEYWDFAANKGITNNPELVWIP
;
A
#
# COMPACT_ATOMS: atom_id res chain seq x y z
N LEU A 1 35.75 35.52 15.81
CA LEU A 1 34.30 35.28 15.95
C LEU A 1 33.68 34.97 14.57
N LEU A 2 33.81 35.82 13.55
CA LEU A 2 33.21 35.65 12.21
C LEU A 2 33.63 34.35 11.52
N VAL A 3 34.91 33.96 11.60
CA VAL A 3 35.39 32.69 11.01
C VAL A 3 34.72 31.47 11.69
N ALA A 4 34.59 31.51 13.01
CA ALA A 4 33.95 30.42 13.75
C ALA A 4 32.47 30.26 13.35
N ILE A 5 31.75 31.37 13.22
CA ILE A 5 30.33 31.34 12.76
C ILE A 5 30.24 30.81 11.32
N GLY A 6 31.17 31.20 10.45
CA GLY A 6 31.23 30.71 9.06
C GLY A 6 31.44 29.19 8.97
N VAL A 7 32.36 28.65 9.77
CA VAL A 7 32.61 27.21 9.81
C VAL A 7 31.40 26.44 10.35
N ILE A 8 30.76 26.93 11.42
CA ILE A 8 29.55 26.30 11.97
C ILE A 8 28.41 26.30 10.94
N ALA A 9 28.22 27.40 10.23
CA ALA A 9 27.18 27.49 9.20
C ALA A 9 27.39 26.48 8.06
N ILE A 10 28.63 26.30 7.59
CA ILE A 10 28.95 25.31 6.57
C ILE A 10 28.72 23.89 7.06
N LEU A 11 29.20 23.56 8.27
CA LEU A 11 29.00 22.25 8.86
C LEU A 11 27.51 21.94 9.07
N ALA A 12 26.74 22.90 9.58
CA ALA A 12 25.30 22.76 9.76
C ALA A 12 24.57 22.50 8.43
N ALA A 13 24.93 23.20 7.36
CA ALA A 13 24.33 23.01 6.04
C ALA A 13 24.60 21.60 5.49
N LEU A 14 25.82 21.08 5.67
CA LEU A 14 26.17 19.71 5.26
C LEU A 14 25.41 18.66 6.07
N VAL A 15 25.31 18.83 7.39
CA VAL A 15 24.59 17.92 8.27
C VAL A 15 23.10 17.89 7.93
N LEU A 16 22.45 19.04 7.71
CA LEU A 16 21.05 19.13 7.37
C LEU A 16 20.72 18.41 6.04
N SER A 17 21.57 18.53 5.03
CA SER A 17 21.37 17.85 3.75
C SER A 17 21.52 16.33 3.89
N ALA A 18 22.45 15.85 4.66
CA ALA A 18 22.66 14.43 4.94
C ALA A 18 21.48 13.85 5.75
N PHE A 19 20.98 14.59 6.74
CA PHE A 19 19.88 14.18 7.61
C PHE A 19 18.58 13.99 6.81
N SER A 20 18.25 14.91 5.89
CA SER A 20 17.03 14.80 5.07
C SER A 20 17.03 13.55 4.18
N ARG A 21 18.18 13.22 3.58
CA ARG A 21 18.35 12.02 2.75
C ARG A 21 18.23 10.74 3.58
N THR A 22 18.86 10.72 4.75
CA THR A 22 18.81 9.58 5.68
C THR A 22 17.38 9.33 6.15
N LYS A 23 16.65 10.39 6.52
CA LYS A 23 15.25 10.30 6.91
C LYS A 23 14.39 9.71 5.77
N ALA A 24 14.52 10.21 4.55
CA ALA A 24 13.78 9.71 3.40
C ALA A 24 14.08 8.23 3.12
N THR A 25 15.34 7.81 3.24
CA THR A 25 15.73 6.40 3.11
C THR A 25 15.12 5.54 4.21
N ALA A 26 15.18 5.97 5.46
CA ALA A 26 14.57 5.25 6.58
C ALA A 26 13.06 5.09 6.41
N GLN A 27 12.36 6.13 5.97
CA GLN A 27 10.93 6.07 5.67
C GLN A 27 10.63 5.09 4.53
N ALA A 28 11.43 5.06 3.48
CA ALA A 28 11.27 4.12 2.37
C ALA A 28 11.48 2.66 2.83
N ILE A 29 12.45 2.41 3.71
CA ILE A 29 12.66 1.09 4.31
C ILE A 29 11.47 0.67 5.15
N THR A 30 10.90 1.58 5.95
CA THR A 30 9.68 1.30 6.73
C THR A 30 8.51 0.93 5.82
N CYS A 31 8.26 1.67 4.74
CA CYS A 31 7.20 1.35 3.80
C CYS A 31 7.42 -0.04 3.14
N ARG A 32 8.68 -0.35 2.78
CA ARG A 32 9.04 -1.66 2.24
C ARG A 32 8.77 -2.79 3.24
N ASN A 33 9.11 -2.58 4.50
CA ASN A 33 8.88 -3.55 5.57
C ASN A 33 7.37 -3.74 5.84
N ASN A 34 6.57 -2.67 5.77
CA ASN A 34 5.12 -2.76 5.88
C ASN A 34 4.53 -3.64 4.77
N LEU A 35 4.91 -3.39 3.52
CA LEU A 35 4.48 -4.22 2.39
C LEU A 35 4.96 -5.68 2.53
N LYS A 36 6.18 -5.90 3.04
CA LYS A 36 6.68 -7.25 3.31
C LYS A 36 5.85 -7.98 4.36
N GLN A 37 5.39 -7.27 5.40
CA GLN A 37 4.49 -7.84 6.41
C GLN A 37 3.15 -8.23 5.78
N TRP A 38 2.58 -7.39 4.92
CA TRP A 38 1.36 -7.72 4.18
C TRP A 38 1.55 -8.95 3.27
N GLY A 39 2.66 -9.04 2.55
CA GLY A 39 2.98 -10.22 1.74
C GLY A 39 3.15 -11.49 2.57
N THR A 40 3.76 -11.38 3.76
CA THR A 40 3.87 -12.51 4.69
C THR A 40 2.49 -12.93 5.22
N ALA A 41 1.66 -11.97 5.60
CA ALA A 41 0.30 -12.23 6.08
C ALA A 41 -0.57 -12.89 5.01
N LEU A 42 -0.39 -12.53 3.73
CA LEU A 42 -1.04 -13.18 2.59
C LEU A 42 -0.73 -14.68 2.55
N HIS A 43 0.55 -15.05 2.64
CA HIS A 43 0.95 -16.46 2.59
C HIS A 43 0.48 -17.25 3.80
N LEU A 44 0.50 -16.65 4.99
CA LEU A 44 -0.05 -17.28 6.18
C LEU A 44 -1.56 -17.50 6.04
N PHE A 45 -2.27 -16.50 5.53
CA PHE A 45 -3.70 -16.63 5.26
C PHE A 45 -4.00 -17.74 4.25
N ALA A 46 -3.29 -17.78 3.11
CA ALA A 46 -3.48 -18.80 2.08
C ALA A 46 -3.22 -20.21 2.64
N ALA A 47 -2.18 -20.38 3.48
CA ALA A 47 -1.88 -21.66 4.12
C ALA A 47 -3.02 -22.16 5.03
N ASP A 48 -3.75 -21.24 5.68
CA ASP A 48 -4.87 -21.55 6.56
C ASP A 48 -6.22 -21.66 5.84
N HIS A 49 -6.28 -21.31 4.53
CA HIS A 49 -7.52 -21.19 3.75
C HIS A 49 -7.43 -21.92 2.40
N ASP A 50 -6.94 -23.15 2.39
CA ASP A 50 -6.91 -24.03 1.19
C ASP A 50 -6.22 -23.37 -0.02
N ASP A 51 -5.18 -22.60 0.23
CA ASP A 51 -4.37 -21.85 -0.75
C ASP A 51 -5.13 -20.68 -1.43
N TYR A 52 -6.30 -20.31 -0.97
CA TYR A 52 -7.05 -19.18 -1.53
C TYR A 52 -6.52 -17.82 -1.06
N LEU A 53 -6.55 -16.86 -1.98
CA LEU A 53 -6.31 -15.45 -1.64
C LEU A 53 -7.45 -14.89 -0.79
N PRO A 54 -7.19 -13.89 0.07
CA PRO A 54 -8.28 -13.23 0.81
C PRO A 54 -9.15 -12.43 -0.15
N PRO A 55 -10.47 -12.32 0.11
CA PRO A 55 -11.36 -11.46 -0.64
C PRO A 55 -10.89 -10.01 -0.65
N GLU A 56 -11.12 -9.31 -1.75
CA GLU A 56 -10.75 -7.89 -1.84
C GLU A 56 -11.61 -6.97 -0.96
N GLY A 57 -12.85 -7.38 -0.68
CA GLY A 57 -13.78 -6.65 0.16
C GLY A 57 -14.81 -5.85 -0.64
N ARG A 58 -15.61 -6.55 -1.43
CA ARG A 58 -16.77 -5.99 -2.13
C ARG A 58 -18.07 -6.21 -1.35
N PRO A 59 -19.01 -5.29 -1.40
CA PRO A 59 -18.86 -3.90 -1.86
C PRO A 59 -17.93 -3.09 -0.95
N THR A 60 -17.51 -1.93 -1.43
CA THR A 60 -16.60 -1.01 -0.73
C THR A 60 -17.01 -0.82 0.75
N PRO A 61 -16.07 -0.69 1.69
CA PRO A 61 -16.36 -0.66 3.12
C PRO A 61 -17.22 0.56 3.49
N THR A 62 -18.49 0.31 3.71
CA THR A 62 -19.39 1.23 4.40
C THR A 62 -19.43 0.90 5.89
N ALA A 63 -19.91 1.80 6.72
CA ALA A 63 -20.11 1.49 8.14
C ALA A 63 -21.02 0.28 8.33
N ALA A 64 -22.02 0.09 7.48
CA ALA A 64 -22.93 -1.04 7.53
C ALA A 64 -22.20 -2.36 7.21
N ASN A 65 -21.40 -2.38 6.14
CA ASN A 65 -20.62 -3.57 5.76
C ASN A 65 -19.61 -3.94 6.83
N LEU A 66 -18.87 -2.96 7.37
CA LEU A 66 -17.88 -3.22 8.41
C LEU A 66 -18.48 -3.75 9.71
N ASN A 67 -19.74 -3.42 10.00
CA ASN A 67 -20.47 -3.93 11.16
C ASN A 67 -21.08 -5.33 10.92
N ASN A 68 -21.10 -5.80 9.66
CA ASN A 68 -21.54 -7.15 9.35
C ASN A 68 -20.43 -8.16 9.72
N PRO A 69 -20.67 -9.13 10.61
CA PRO A 69 -19.66 -10.11 11.00
C PRO A 69 -19.23 -11.02 9.83
N ASN A 70 -20.08 -11.19 8.83
CA ASN A 70 -19.82 -12.02 7.66
C ASN A 70 -19.09 -11.27 6.53
N TYR A 71 -18.87 -9.97 6.69
CA TYR A 71 -18.14 -9.20 5.71
C TYR A 71 -16.66 -9.53 5.76
N GLN A 72 -16.16 -10.06 4.65
CA GLN A 72 -14.77 -10.48 4.49
C GLN A 72 -14.03 -9.54 3.56
N ALA A 73 -12.78 -9.25 3.89
CA ALA A 73 -11.90 -8.41 3.10
C ALA A 73 -10.44 -8.63 3.54
N TRP A 74 -9.49 -8.41 2.66
CA TRP A 74 -8.07 -8.53 2.98
C TRP A 74 -7.66 -7.68 4.20
N TYR A 75 -8.20 -6.50 4.33
CA TYR A 75 -7.92 -5.56 5.44
C TYR A 75 -8.66 -5.91 6.75
N ILE A 76 -9.49 -6.94 6.73
CA ILE A 76 -10.09 -7.52 7.94
C ILE A 76 -9.36 -8.81 8.34
N GLN A 77 -9.02 -9.65 7.38
CA GLN A 77 -8.50 -10.99 7.63
C GLN A 77 -6.97 -11.01 7.79
N LEU A 78 -6.22 -10.28 6.96
CA LEU A 78 -4.76 -10.30 7.04
C LEU A 78 -4.17 -9.67 8.32
N PRO A 79 -4.77 -8.64 8.95
CA PRO A 79 -4.25 -8.15 10.22
C PRO A 79 -4.17 -9.22 11.32
N GLU A 80 -5.10 -10.17 11.34
CA GLU A 80 -5.10 -11.27 12.32
C GLU A 80 -3.86 -12.15 12.17
N GLN A 81 -3.37 -12.37 10.96
CA GLN A 81 -2.13 -13.10 10.67
C GLN A 81 -0.87 -12.38 11.21
N MET A 82 -0.99 -11.11 11.50
CA MET A 82 0.09 -10.27 12.07
C MET A 82 -0.13 -9.99 13.57
N ASN A 83 -1.10 -10.63 14.23
CA ASN A 83 -1.53 -10.32 15.59
C ASN A 83 -1.93 -8.85 15.78
N LEU A 84 -2.53 -8.25 14.76
CA LEU A 84 -3.03 -6.88 14.77
C LEU A 84 -4.56 -6.88 14.86
N PRO A 85 -5.16 -5.83 15.43
CA PRO A 85 -6.61 -5.63 15.39
C PRO A 85 -7.10 -5.56 13.95
N ARG A 86 -8.31 -6.05 13.72
CA ARG A 86 -9.00 -5.93 12.44
C ARG A 86 -9.21 -4.45 12.11
N TYR A 87 -9.26 -4.11 10.82
CA TYR A 87 -9.52 -2.74 10.40
C TYR A 87 -10.78 -2.14 11.07
N ARG A 88 -11.84 -2.94 11.20
CA ARG A 88 -13.10 -2.51 11.83
C ARG A 88 -12.95 -2.06 13.28
N ASP A 89 -11.95 -2.59 13.98
CA ASP A 89 -11.73 -2.37 15.41
C ASP A 89 -10.69 -1.28 15.68
N MET A 90 -10.14 -0.66 14.63
CA MET A 90 -9.14 0.40 14.74
C MET A 90 -9.77 1.71 15.22
N PRO A 91 -9.27 2.33 16.31
CA PRO A 91 -9.86 3.55 16.87
C PRO A 91 -9.74 4.77 15.92
N TRP A 92 -8.72 4.78 15.07
CA TRP A 92 -8.53 5.86 14.10
C TRP A 92 -9.49 5.79 12.91
N ARG A 93 -10.15 4.67 12.68
CA ARG A 93 -11.08 4.49 11.56
C ARG A 93 -12.25 5.47 11.59
N THR A 94 -12.78 5.75 12.77
CA THR A 94 -13.93 6.63 12.97
C THR A 94 -13.57 8.01 13.52
N ASN A 95 -12.28 8.27 13.78
CA ASN A 95 -11.83 9.51 14.36
C ASN A 95 -10.60 10.04 13.58
N HIS A 96 -10.81 11.05 12.75
CA HIS A 96 -9.77 11.69 11.93
C HIS A 96 -8.69 12.42 12.75
N LEU A 97 -8.90 12.63 14.05
CA LEU A 97 -7.91 13.23 14.96
C LEU A 97 -6.88 12.20 15.45
N ILE A 98 -7.18 10.90 15.32
CA ILE A 98 -6.26 9.83 15.68
C ILE A 98 -5.50 9.41 14.43
N HIS A 99 -4.20 9.65 14.40
CA HIS A 99 -3.34 9.25 13.30
C HIS A 99 -2.62 7.94 13.65
N PRO A 100 -2.73 6.89 12.82
CA PRO A 100 -2.01 5.63 13.04
C PRO A 100 -0.52 5.80 12.69
N GLU A 101 0.25 6.39 13.60
CA GLU A 101 1.69 6.53 13.43
C GLU A 101 2.38 5.15 13.53
N ASN A 102 3.41 4.94 12.71
CA ASN A 102 4.25 3.73 12.71
C ASN A 102 3.47 2.41 12.60
N SER A 103 2.39 2.39 11.86
CA SER A 103 1.55 1.22 11.64
C SER A 103 1.79 0.63 10.25
N VAL A 104 1.51 -0.67 10.08
CA VAL A 104 1.59 -1.36 8.77
C VAL A 104 0.66 -0.77 7.71
N TRP A 105 -0.33 0.03 8.13
CA TRP A 105 -1.29 0.71 7.26
C TRP A 105 -0.72 1.94 6.57
N ILE A 106 0.35 2.52 7.13
CA ILE A 106 0.83 3.85 6.78
C ILE A 106 2.23 3.77 6.16
N CYS A 107 2.39 4.30 4.97
CA CYS A 107 3.70 4.62 4.43
C CYS A 107 4.15 5.98 4.99
N PRO A 108 5.20 6.06 5.82
CA PRO A 108 5.64 7.33 6.40
C PRO A 108 6.15 8.34 5.38
N SER A 109 6.47 7.90 4.15
CA SER A 109 6.80 8.79 3.03
C SER A 109 5.58 9.44 2.39
N ASN A 110 4.38 8.90 2.59
CA ASN A 110 3.17 9.49 2.05
C ASN A 110 2.71 10.66 2.93
N PRO A 111 2.63 11.89 2.41
CA PRO A 111 2.24 13.06 3.21
C PRO A 111 0.75 13.08 3.59
N ARG A 112 -0.10 12.33 2.87
CA ARG A 112 -1.54 12.28 3.18
C ARG A 112 -1.76 11.44 4.42
N ARG A 113 -2.51 11.96 5.38
CA ARG A 113 -2.80 11.30 6.65
C ARG A 113 -4.28 10.97 6.85
N CYS A 114 -5.17 11.68 6.17
CA CYS A 114 -6.61 11.44 6.19
C CYS A 114 -7.25 12.01 4.93
N ASP A 115 -8.45 11.56 4.62
CA ASP A 115 -9.29 12.23 3.66
C ASP A 115 -10.00 13.39 4.36
N ALA A 116 -9.66 14.61 3.97
CA ALA A 116 -10.27 15.83 4.54
C ALA A 116 -11.77 15.98 4.24
N SER A 117 -12.29 15.22 3.27
CA SER A 117 -13.70 15.27 2.86
C SER A 117 -14.59 14.31 3.63
N SER A 118 -14.03 13.33 4.36
CA SER A 118 -14.79 12.36 5.11
C SER A 118 -14.44 12.43 6.61
N LEU A 119 -15.45 12.34 7.44
CA LEU A 119 -15.31 12.25 8.90
C LEU A 119 -14.75 10.85 9.32
N THR A 120 -14.56 9.97 8.37
CA THR A 120 -14.02 8.63 8.57
C THR A 120 -12.60 8.56 8.02
N ASN A 121 -11.66 8.11 8.84
CA ASN A 121 -10.30 7.83 8.41
C ASN A 121 -10.24 6.49 7.67
N ASN A 122 -10.33 6.55 6.36
CA ASN A 122 -10.03 5.40 5.51
C ASN A 122 -8.56 5.49 5.09
N LEU A 123 -7.66 5.22 6.01
CA LEU A 123 -6.23 5.37 5.80
C LEU A 123 -5.60 4.10 5.24
N PHE A 124 -5.83 3.87 3.97
CA PHE A 124 -5.10 2.87 3.20
C PHE A 124 -4.02 3.57 2.37
N HIS A 125 -2.77 3.57 2.85
CA HIS A 125 -1.63 4.00 2.04
C HIS A 125 -1.22 2.93 1.03
N TYR A 126 -1.73 1.72 1.20
CA TYR A 126 -1.54 0.60 0.29
C TYR A 126 -2.87 0.19 -0.31
N CYS A 127 -2.90 -0.10 -1.59
CA CYS A 127 -4.09 -0.51 -2.33
C CYS A 127 -3.90 -1.92 -2.86
N LEU A 128 -4.97 -2.73 -2.79
CA LEU A 128 -5.01 -4.05 -3.41
C LEU A 128 -5.19 -3.93 -4.92
N ASN A 129 -4.54 -4.79 -5.66
CA ASN A 129 -4.83 -5.05 -7.07
C ASN A 129 -6.14 -5.87 -7.16
N GLY A 130 -7.26 -5.22 -7.42
CA GLY A 130 -8.57 -5.87 -7.50
C GLY A 130 -8.79 -6.76 -8.72
N LEU A 131 -7.81 -6.86 -9.63
CA LEU A 131 -7.91 -7.76 -10.78
C LEU A 131 -7.42 -9.19 -10.48
N ILE A 132 -6.91 -9.43 -9.27
CA ILE A 132 -6.43 -10.77 -8.87
C ILE A 132 -7.55 -11.72 -8.44
N ASP A 133 -8.74 -11.21 -8.16
CA ASP A 133 -9.91 -12.01 -7.78
C ASP A 133 -10.98 -12.08 -8.89
N GLY A 134 -10.63 -11.67 -10.09
CA GLY A 134 -11.56 -11.48 -11.18
C GLY A 134 -12.29 -10.13 -11.11
N SER A 135 -12.81 -9.67 -12.24
CA SER A 135 -13.60 -8.43 -12.30
C SER A 135 -15.07 -8.73 -12.04
N GLY A 136 -15.73 -7.98 -11.17
CA GLY A 136 -17.15 -8.16 -10.92
C GLY A 136 -17.68 -7.45 -9.68
N ALA A 137 -18.96 -7.62 -9.39
CA ALA A 137 -19.62 -7.06 -8.22
C ALA A 137 -19.44 -7.93 -6.96
N THR A 138 -18.89 -9.12 -7.08
CA THR A 138 -18.68 -10.10 -6.03
C THR A 138 -17.23 -10.58 -6.03
N ASP A 139 -16.68 -10.80 -4.83
CA ASP A 139 -15.35 -11.39 -4.68
C ASP A 139 -15.33 -12.83 -5.21
N HIS A 140 -14.30 -13.15 -5.97
CA HIS A 140 -14.00 -14.50 -6.46
C HIS A 140 -12.54 -14.85 -6.15
N PRO A 141 -12.20 -15.12 -4.88
CA PRO A 141 -10.82 -15.42 -4.49
C PRO A 141 -10.26 -16.58 -5.31
N MET A 142 -9.03 -16.42 -5.80
CA MET A 142 -8.32 -17.43 -6.57
C MET A 142 -7.37 -18.22 -5.68
N PRO A 143 -7.14 -19.52 -5.96
CA PRO A 143 -6.03 -20.26 -5.36
C PRO A 143 -4.69 -19.66 -5.81
N LEU A 144 -3.79 -19.42 -4.88
CA LEU A 144 -2.46 -18.87 -5.17
C LEU A 144 -1.68 -19.77 -6.16
N ALA A 145 -1.80 -21.08 -6.01
CA ALA A 145 -1.19 -22.06 -6.90
C ALA A 145 -1.70 -22.02 -8.35
N SER A 146 -2.87 -21.41 -8.60
CA SER A 146 -3.40 -21.24 -9.96
C SER A 146 -2.68 -20.16 -10.76
N ILE A 147 -1.91 -19.31 -10.09
CA ILE A 147 -1.24 -18.15 -10.68
C ILE A 147 0.13 -18.57 -11.20
N ARG A 148 0.30 -18.47 -12.53
CA ARG A 148 1.51 -18.99 -13.20
C ARG A 148 2.79 -18.22 -12.89
N ASN A 149 2.69 -16.92 -12.61
CA ASN A 149 3.84 -16.04 -12.36
C ASN A 149 3.59 -15.16 -11.12
N PRO A 150 3.55 -15.73 -9.91
CA PRO A 150 3.25 -14.95 -8.70
C PRO A 150 4.29 -13.87 -8.40
N SER A 151 5.53 -14.02 -8.87
CA SER A 151 6.59 -13.01 -8.73
C SER A 151 6.44 -11.81 -9.68
N GLY A 152 5.63 -11.92 -10.71
CA GLY A 152 5.32 -10.80 -11.61
C GLY A 152 4.00 -10.13 -11.28
N VAL A 153 3.07 -10.83 -10.60
CA VAL A 153 1.73 -10.31 -10.33
C VAL A 153 1.72 -9.46 -9.07
N VAL A 154 1.34 -8.20 -9.23
CA VAL A 154 1.22 -7.23 -8.13
C VAL A 154 0.08 -7.62 -7.21
N TYR A 155 0.34 -7.64 -5.90
CA TYR A 155 -0.66 -7.84 -4.85
C TYR A 155 -1.12 -6.52 -4.23
N LEU A 156 -0.19 -5.81 -3.55
CA LEU A 156 -0.45 -4.48 -2.97
C LEU A 156 0.62 -3.49 -3.45
N PHE A 157 0.28 -2.21 -3.44
CA PHE A 157 1.18 -1.15 -3.86
C PHE A 157 0.92 0.17 -3.13
N ASP A 158 1.88 1.08 -3.14
CA ASP A 158 1.74 2.45 -2.63
C ASP A 158 0.64 3.20 -3.39
N SER A 159 -0.45 3.55 -2.73
CA SER A 159 -1.60 4.23 -3.32
C SER A 159 -1.47 5.75 -3.25
N LYS A 160 -1.88 6.43 -4.32
CA LYS A 160 -2.05 7.89 -4.33
C LYS A 160 -3.42 8.35 -3.84
N ASN A 161 -4.42 7.48 -3.94
CA ASN A 161 -5.80 7.76 -3.59
C ASN A 161 -6.10 7.21 -2.20
N LEU A 162 -6.59 8.07 -1.33
CA LEU A 162 -7.23 7.71 -0.08
C LEU A 162 -8.71 8.08 -0.20
N PRO A 163 -9.61 7.19 0.14
CA PRO A 163 -9.47 5.87 0.76
C PRO A 163 -9.62 4.71 -0.25
N ALA A 164 -8.59 4.33 -0.94
CA ALA A 164 -8.66 3.21 -1.87
C ALA A 164 -8.29 1.90 -1.17
N VAL A 165 -9.24 1.00 -1.00
CA VAL A 165 -9.03 -0.34 -0.43
C VAL A 165 -8.64 -1.35 -1.50
N HIS A 166 -9.11 -1.16 -2.71
CA HIS A 166 -8.79 -1.94 -3.91
C HIS A 166 -8.91 -1.04 -5.14
N CYS A 167 -8.34 -1.48 -6.23
CA CYS A 167 -8.50 -0.86 -7.55
C CYS A 167 -8.92 -1.92 -8.54
N ASP A 168 -10.14 -1.81 -8.97
CA ASP A 168 -10.83 -2.70 -9.89
C ASP A 168 -11.06 -2.10 -11.27
N ASP A 169 -10.58 -0.89 -11.47
CA ASP A 169 -10.62 -0.24 -12.78
C ASP A 169 -9.75 -1.00 -13.79
N ASN A 170 -10.07 -0.85 -15.07
CA ASN A 170 -9.29 -1.40 -16.19
C ASN A 170 -7.78 -1.07 -16.13
N HIS A 171 -7.37 -0.23 -15.20
CA HIS A 171 -6.00 0.23 -15.04
C HIS A 171 -5.64 0.45 -13.56
N PRO A 172 -5.36 -0.62 -12.76
CA PRO A 172 -4.93 -0.47 -11.37
C PRO A 172 -3.72 0.46 -11.21
N GLY A 173 -2.85 0.50 -12.21
CA GLY A 173 -1.74 1.44 -12.29
C GLY A 173 -2.13 2.91 -12.14
N ASN A 174 -3.38 3.29 -12.43
CA ASN A 174 -3.87 4.66 -12.24
C ASN A 174 -3.92 5.07 -10.77
N PHE A 175 -3.91 4.14 -9.84
CA PHE A 175 -3.97 4.38 -8.41
C PHE A 175 -2.59 4.37 -7.74
N VAL A 176 -1.54 3.97 -8.45
CA VAL A 176 -0.17 3.94 -7.93
C VAL A 176 0.33 5.36 -7.67
N HIS A 177 0.98 5.56 -6.53
CA HIS A 177 1.61 6.84 -6.21
C HIS A 177 2.84 7.07 -7.09
N THR A 178 2.93 8.24 -7.76
CA THR A 178 3.99 8.54 -8.73
C THR A 178 5.19 9.29 -8.15
N ASN A 179 5.12 9.72 -6.91
CA ASN A 179 6.15 10.59 -6.33
C ASN A 179 6.49 10.25 -4.87
N LEU A 180 6.53 8.96 -4.55
CA LEU A 180 7.12 8.47 -3.30
C LEU A 180 8.52 7.90 -3.56
N HIS A 181 9.28 7.63 -2.50
CA HIS A 181 10.49 6.82 -2.54
C HIS A 181 11.46 7.20 -3.66
N ASN A 182 11.77 8.50 -3.80
CA ASN A 182 12.63 9.04 -4.85
C ASN A 182 12.05 8.78 -6.26
N HIS A 183 10.88 9.38 -6.52
CA HIS A 183 10.16 9.31 -7.80
C HIS A 183 9.76 7.89 -8.20
N GLY A 184 9.08 7.18 -7.30
CA GLY A 184 8.59 5.85 -7.57
C GLY A 184 7.54 5.41 -6.56
N ALA A 185 7.26 4.11 -6.55
CA ALA A 185 6.41 3.42 -5.59
C ALA A 185 6.98 2.05 -5.27
N GLN A 186 6.51 1.46 -4.19
CA GLN A 186 6.83 0.10 -3.79
C GLN A 186 5.63 -0.80 -4.03
N PHE A 187 5.93 -2.02 -4.41
CA PHE A 187 4.96 -3.06 -4.75
C PHE A 187 5.34 -4.32 -3.99
N VAL A 188 4.35 -5.02 -3.45
CA VAL A 188 4.50 -6.41 -3.03
C VAL A 188 3.78 -7.30 -4.04
N PHE A 189 4.40 -8.40 -4.35
CA PHE A 189 3.94 -9.38 -5.33
C PHE A 189 3.31 -10.59 -4.64
N LEU A 190 2.61 -11.42 -5.41
CA LEU A 190 1.93 -12.59 -4.87
C LEU A 190 2.87 -13.67 -4.31
N ASP A 191 4.17 -13.65 -4.66
CA ASP A 191 5.19 -14.48 -4.00
C ASP A 191 5.73 -13.86 -2.70
N GLY A 192 5.21 -12.69 -2.30
CA GLY A 192 5.58 -11.97 -1.09
C GLY A 192 6.87 -11.17 -1.17
N HIS A 193 7.57 -11.10 -2.33
CA HIS A 193 8.69 -10.18 -2.46
C HIS A 193 8.22 -8.74 -2.62
N VAL A 194 9.08 -7.79 -2.26
CA VAL A 194 8.82 -6.35 -2.41
C VAL A 194 9.89 -5.72 -3.29
N ALA A 195 9.45 -5.04 -4.34
CA ALA A 195 10.32 -4.28 -5.22
C ALA A 195 9.86 -2.82 -5.35
N ARG A 196 10.83 -1.94 -5.62
CA ARG A 196 10.57 -0.54 -5.93
C ARG A 196 10.76 -0.33 -7.42
N PHE A 197 9.78 0.35 -8.03
CA PHE A 197 9.85 0.81 -9.41
C PHE A 197 9.89 2.33 -9.47
N ARG A 198 10.58 2.87 -10.48
CA ARG A 198 10.53 4.31 -10.77
C ARG A 198 9.21 4.64 -11.46
N ASN A 199 8.70 5.83 -11.26
CA ASN A 199 7.40 6.24 -11.80
C ASN A 199 7.25 6.05 -13.32
N LYS A 200 8.30 6.28 -14.09
CA LYS A 200 8.31 6.08 -15.56
C LYS A 200 8.18 4.62 -16.01
N GLU A 201 8.34 3.67 -15.11
CA GLU A 201 8.22 2.22 -15.39
C GLU A 201 6.76 1.75 -15.30
N TYR A 202 5.88 2.49 -14.63
CA TYR A 202 4.47 2.17 -14.45
C TYR A 202 3.51 3.33 -14.74
N TRP A 203 3.99 4.51 -15.07
CA TRP A 203 3.18 5.69 -15.32
C TRP A 203 3.58 6.40 -16.60
N ASP A 204 2.61 6.60 -17.50
CA ASP A 204 2.74 7.44 -18.69
C ASP A 204 2.32 8.88 -18.34
N PHE A 205 3.31 9.77 -18.22
CA PHE A 205 3.07 11.18 -17.89
C PHE A 205 2.40 11.97 -19.02
N ALA A 206 2.58 11.55 -20.27
CA ALA A 206 1.96 12.22 -21.42
C ALA A 206 0.47 11.89 -21.51
N ALA A 207 0.13 10.62 -21.30
CA ALA A 207 -1.25 10.14 -21.29
C ALA A 207 -1.93 10.30 -19.91
N ASN A 208 -1.18 10.65 -18.87
CA ASN A 208 -1.61 10.77 -17.47
C ASN A 208 -2.34 9.51 -16.97
N LYS A 209 -1.77 8.35 -17.24
CA LYS A 209 -2.34 7.03 -16.86
C LYS A 209 -1.28 5.99 -16.53
N GLY A 210 -1.71 4.91 -15.87
CA GLY A 210 -0.86 3.75 -15.59
C GLY A 210 -0.49 2.99 -16.87
N ILE A 211 0.74 2.46 -16.89
CA ILE A 211 1.25 1.55 -17.92
C ILE A 211 0.83 0.13 -17.55
N THR A 212 0.22 -0.60 -18.48
CA THR A 212 -0.33 -1.94 -18.24
C THR A 212 0.48 -3.06 -18.86
N ASN A 213 1.47 -2.74 -19.69
CA ASN A 213 2.26 -3.71 -20.45
C ASN A 213 3.70 -3.88 -19.95
N ASN A 214 3.99 -3.50 -18.71
CA ASN A 214 5.28 -3.79 -18.10
C ASN A 214 5.34 -5.28 -17.70
N PRO A 215 6.30 -6.06 -18.21
CA PRO A 215 6.37 -7.50 -17.93
C PRO A 215 6.76 -7.83 -16.48
N GLU A 216 7.34 -6.87 -15.76
CA GLU A 216 7.71 -7.01 -14.34
C GLU A 216 6.62 -6.52 -13.39
N LEU A 217 5.54 -5.92 -13.92
CA LEU A 217 4.40 -5.40 -13.16
C LEU A 217 3.11 -5.88 -13.82
N VAL A 218 2.75 -7.12 -13.57
CA VAL A 218 1.56 -7.76 -14.12
C VAL A 218 0.37 -7.49 -13.19
N TRP A 219 -0.72 -7.01 -13.78
CA TRP A 219 -1.94 -6.67 -13.05
C TRP A 219 -3.00 -7.76 -13.13
N ILE A 220 -3.00 -8.53 -14.20
CA ILE A 220 -3.94 -9.64 -14.44
C ILE A 220 -3.13 -10.93 -14.40
N PRO A 221 -3.45 -11.87 -13.49
CA PRO A 221 -2.74 -13.15 -13.35
C PRO A 221 -2.93 -14.09 -14.53
#